data_ad0f04101177d2e0ff8786c9d0222b22
#
_entry.id   ad0f04101177d2e0ff8786c9d0222b22
#
_cell.length_a   1.000
_cell.length_b   1.000
_cell.length_c   1.000
_cell.angle_alpha   90.00
_cell.angle_beta   90.00
_cell.angle_gamma   90.00
#
_symmetry.space_group_name_H-M   'P 1'
#
loop_
_entity.id
_entity.type
_entity.pdbx_description
1 polymer ?
#
loop_
_entity_poly.entity_id
_entity_poly.type
_entity_poly.pdbx_seq_one_letter_code
_entity_poly.pdbx_strand_id
1 'polypeptide(L)'
;EILANETVNEGLTVPGVQKKLSLHLSTDLNARLTIVDYPTGYILKPQTEEFHNMPEFEDLAMRLAEIMGIQTVPHALIKMNDEYAYITKRIDREISEKETKLYAMEDFCQLSYRLTQDKYKGSYEQCGRIIKKYSATPGLDLSELFLRVVGSFVMGNSDMHLKNFSLKETEPGSRNFQLSKAYDMLPVNVIMPEDKEQLALTINGKKRNIHKKEFRILAESCGIPLNSAERMMKKVCSLKAKLFTQIEESYLSAEQKEQIGELISKRIDILS
;
A
#
# COMPACT_ATOMS: atom_id res chain seq x y z
N GLU A 1 6.60 25.45 1.04
CA GLU A 1 7.36 24.98 2.24
C GLU A 1 6.93 25.72 3.51
N ILE A 2 6.91 27.05 3.55
CA ILE A 2 6.51 27.83 4.75
C ILE A 2 5.06 27.49 5.13
N LEU A 3 4.11 27.54 4.20
CA LEU A 3 2.72 27.15 4.42
C LEU A 3 2.57 25.68 4.86
N ALA A 4 3.36 24.76 4.29
CA ALA A 4 3.33 23.36 4.66
C ALA A 4 3.82 23.13 6.10
N ASN A 5 4.85 23.85 6.52
CA ASN A 5 5.37 23.80 7.89
C ASN A 5 4.41 24.43 8.92
N GLU A 6 3.73 25.53 8.57
CA GLU A 6 2.69 26.12 9.41
C GLU A 6 1.48 25.18 9.55
N THR A 7 1.05 24.52 8.47
CA THR A 7 -0.08 23.59 8.46
C THR A 7 0.19 22.32 9.27
N VAL A 8 1.45 21.86 9.32
CA VAL A 8 1.85 20.73 10.18
C VAL A 8 1.69 21.10 11.67
N ASN A 9 1.99 22.35 12.04
CA ASN A 9 1.83 22.84 13.40
C ASN A 9 0.36 23.05 13.81
N GLU A 10 -0.56 23.25 12.86
CA GLU A 10 -1.99 23.44 13.10
C GLU A 10 -2.82 22.13 13.15
N GLY A 11 -2.18 20.96 13.05
CA GLY A 11 -2.86 19.66 13.19
C GLY A 11 -3.64 19.20 11.95
N LEU A 12 -3.48 19.84 10.79
CA LEU A 12 -4.10 19.46 9.51
C LEU A 12 -3.38 18.28 8.82
N THR A 13 -2.65 17.47 9.58
CA THR A 13 -1.92 16.31 9.08
C THR A 13 -2.74 15.02 9.18
N VAL A 14 -2.55 14.13 8.20
CA VAL A 14 -3.11 12.77 8.27
C VAL A 14 -2.26 11.95 9.25
N PRO A 15 -2.84 11.17 10.17
CA PRO A 15 -2.07 10.34 11.09
C PRO A 15 -1.12 9.38 10.35
N GLY A 16 0.13 9.33 10.77
CA GLY A 16 1.17 8.46 10.22
C GLY A 16 2.57 8.89 10.65
N VAL A 17 3.58 8.06 10.40
CA VAL A 17 4.99 8.35 10.74
C VAL A 17 5.60 9.36 9.76
N GLN A 18 5.24 9.30 8.47
CA GLN A 18 5.70 10.22 7.44
C GLN A 18 4.84 11.50 7.44
N LYS A 19 5.46 12.68 7.24
CA LYS A 19 4.74 13.95 7.05
C LYS A 19 3.78 13.83 5.87
N LYS A 20 2.50 14.09 6.10
CA LYS A 20 1.43 13.98 5.09
C LYS A 20 0.59 15.25 5.12
N LEU A 21 0.28 15.80 3.95
CA LEU A 21 -0.58 16.96 3.81
C LEU A 21 -1.88 16.57 3.13
N SER A 22 -3.00 17.02 3.67
CA SER A 22 -4.31 16.86 3.04
C SER A 22 -4.57 18.02 2.08
N LEU A 23 -4.91 17.71 0.82
CA LEU A 23 -5.07 18.71 -0.23
C LEU A 23 -6.44 18.61 -0.91
N HIS A 24 -6.94 19.77 -1.33
CA HIS A 24 -8.08 19.92 -2.24
C HIS A 24 -7.61 20.26 -3.65
N LEU A 25 -8.20 19.65 -4.68
CA LEU A 25 -8.00 20.04 -6.06
C LEU A 25 -9.12 21.00 -6.45
N SER A 26 -8.78 22.27 -6.74
CA SER A 26 -9.75 23.21 -7.30
C SER A 26 -10.06 22.83 -8.74
N THR A 27 -11.33 22.97 -9.13
CA THR A 27 -11.82 22.67 -10.50
C THR A 27 -11.90 23.90 -11.38
N ASP A 28 -11.40 25.06 -10.91
CA ASP A 28 -11.35 26.30 -11.67
C ASP A 28 -10.47 26.19 -12.93
N LEU A 29 -10.55 27.18 -13.83
CA LEU A 29 -9.79 27.25 -15.10
C LEU A 29 -8.29 26.97 -14.98
N ASN A 30 -7.73 27.13 -13.78
CA ASN A 30 -6.37 26.72 -13.42
C ASN A 30 -6.44 25.75 -12.24
N ALA A 31 -6.47 24.45 -12.51
CA ALA A 31 -6.45 23.42 -11.46
C ALA A 31 -5.28 23.64 -10.49
N ARG A 32 -5.57 23.80 -9.19
CA ARG A 32 -4.58 24.02 -8.13
C ARG A 32 -4.80 23.06 -6.99
N LEU A 33 -3.71 22.55 -6.43
CA LEU A 33 -3.74 21.87 -5.14
C LEU A 33 -3.64 22.92 -4.03
N THR A 34 -4.64 22.97 -3.17
CA THR A 34 -4.73 23.94 -2.08
C THR A 34 -4.86 23.25 -0.73
N ILE A 35 -4.26 23.85 0.30
CA ILE A 35 -4.48 23.46 1.69
C ILE A 35 -5.67 24.30 2.16
N VAL A 36 -6.77 23.64 2.50
CA VAL A 36 -8.01 24.33 2.92
C VAL A 36 -8.67 23.56 4.06
N ASP A 37 -9.45 24.28 4.89
CA ASP A 37 -10.30 23.73 5.96
C ASP A 37 -11.51 22.95 5.45
N TYR A 38 -11.38 22.20 4.36
CA TYR A 38 -12.49 21.53 3.67
C TYR A 38 -12.17 20.06 3.38
N PRO A 39 -13.19 19.21 3.10
CA PRO A 39 -12.93 17.81 2.81
C PRO A 39 -11.93 17.67 1.67
N THR A 40 -10.70 17.37 2.02
CA THR A 40 -9.60 17.23 1.08
C THR A 40 -9.67 15.88 0.37
N GLY A 41 -9.49 15.88 -0.95
CA GLY A 41 -9.60 14.67 -1.78
C GLY A 41 -8.28 13.93 -1.98
N TYR A 42 -7.15 14.52 -1.56
CA TYR A 42 -5.82 14.01 -1.84
C TYR A 42 -4.93 14.03 -0.59
N ILE A 43 -3.96 13.15 -0.57
CA ILE A 43 -2.87 13.11 0.42
C ILE A 43 -1.57 13.32 -0.37
N LEU A 44 -0.78 14.31 0.04
CA LEU A 44 0.55 14.57 -0.48
C LEU A 44 1.59 14.14 0.54
N LYS A 45 2.59 13.40 0.09
CA LYS A 45 3.75 12.98 0.88
C LYS A 45 5.00 13.58 0.23
N PRO A 46 5.55 14.67 0.78
CA PRO A 46 6.78 15.26 0.27
C PRO A 46 7.98 14.39 0.59
N GLN A 47 9.12 14.70 -0.05
CA GLN A 47 10.41 14.13 0.28
C GLN A 47 10.73 14.35 1.76
N THR A 48 11.34 13.35 2.40
CA THR A 48 11.78 13.41 3.80
C THR A 48 13.30 13.61 3.86
N GLU A 49 13.80 14.22 4.92
CA GLU A 49 15.23 14.40 5.14
C GLU A 49 15.94 13.08 5.50
N GLU A 50 15.23 12.17 6.14
CA GLU A 50 15.75 10.91 6.68
C GLU A 50 16.04 9.86 5.59
N PHE A 51 15.16 9.77 4.59
CA PHE A 51 15.26 8.77 3.52
C PHE A 51 15.13 9.45 2.16
N HIS A 52 16.18 9.33 1.34
CA HIS A 52 16.17 9.88 -0.02
C HIS A 52 15.26 9.09 -0.96
N ASN A 53 14.61 9.81 -1.89
CA ASN A 53 13.75 9.25 -2.94
C ASN A 53 12.53 8.46 -2.43
N MET A 54 12.02 8.79 -1.22
CA MET A 54 10.82 8.12 -0.68
C MET A 54 9.60 8.23 -1.59
N PRO A 55 9.26 9.41 -2.18
CA PRO A 55 8.18 9.54 -3.14
C PRO A 55 8.34 8.63 -4.36
N GLU A 56 9.56 8.55 -4.92
CA GLU A 56 9.86 7.75 -6.10
C GLU A 56 9.79 6.25 -5.79
N PHE A 57 10.22 5.82 -4.60
CA PHE A 57 10.08 4.46 -4.14
C PHE A 57 8.61 4.07 -3.95
N GLU A 58 7.78 4.94 -3.38
CA GLU A 58 6.36 4.68 -3.19
C GLU A 58 5.63 4.59 -4.55
N ASP A 59 5.89 5.52 -5.47
CA ASP A 59 5.31 5.46 -6.82
C ASP A 59 5.71 4.19 -7.55
N LEU A 60 6.99 3.82 -7.52
CA LEU A 60 7.46 2.58 -8.13
C LEU A 60 6.78 1.36 -7.50
N ALA A 61 6.73 1.25 -6.18
CA ALA A 61 6.12 0.11 -5.49
C ALA A 61 4.64 -0.03 -5.84
N MET A 62 3.90 1.08 -5.92
CA MET A 62 2.50 1.09 -6.34
C MET A 62 2.33 0.64 -7.79
N ARG A 63 3.19 1.10 -8.72
CA ARG A 63 3.18 0.65 -10.12
C ARG A 63 3.54 -0.83 -10.27
N LEU A 64 4.52 -1.32 -9.51
CA LEU A 64 4.85 -2.75 -9.47
C LEU A 64 3.66 -3.58 -8.95
N ALA A 65 2.93 -3.06 -7.94
CA ALA A 65 1.71 -3.69 -7.44
C ALA A 65 0.64 -3.79 -8.53
N GLU A 66 0.41 -2.73 -9.31
CA GLU A 66 -0.52 -2.73 -10.45
C GLU A 66 -0.14 -3.76 -11.52
N ILE A 67 1.14 -3.84 -11.87
CA ILE A 67 1.65 -4.85 -12.82
C ILE A 67 1.36 -6.26 -12.31
N MET A 68 1.51 -6.51 -11.00
CA MET A 68 1.20 -7.79 -10.38
C MET A 68 -0.31 -8.08 -10.32
N GLY A 69 -1.16 -7.09 -10.61
CA GLY A 69 -2.62 -7.20 -10.62
C GLY A 69 -3.29 -6.85 -9.30
N ILE A 70 -2.57 -6.22 -8.38
CA ILE A 70 -3.10 -5.66 -7.13
C ILE A 70 -3.88 -4.39 -7.46
N GLN A 71 -5.06 -4.24 -6.88
CA GLN A 71 -5.85 -3.03 -7.05
C GLN A 71 -5.31 -1.90 -6.16
N THR A 72 -4.79 -0.84 -6.76
CA THR A 72 -4.21 0.30 -6.05
C THR A 72 -5.13 1.53 -6.05
N VAL A 73 -4.92 2.43 -5.09
CA VAL A 73 -5.51 3.77 -5.13
C VAL A 73 -4.88 4.58 -6.27
N PRO A 74 -5.59 5.53 -6.91
CA PRO A 74 -4.99 6.43 -7.87
C PRO A 74 -3.85 7.22 -7.22
N HIS A 75 -2.69 7.22 -7.86
CA HIS A 75 -1.48 7.88 -7.37
C HIS A 75 -0.65 8.46 -8.49
N ALA A 76 0.28 9.35 -8.16
CA ALA A 76 1.24 9.94 -9.10
C ALA A 76 2.41 10.58 -8.35
N LEU A 77 3.48 10.88 -9.09
CA LEU A 77 4.51 11.82 -8.65
C LEU A 77 4.19 13.23 -9.13
N ILE A 78 4.45 14.21 -8.26
CA ILE A 78 4.39 15.64 -8.58
C ILE A 78 5.78 16.21 -8.36
N LYS A 79 6.29 16.95 -9.36
CA LYS A 79 7.53 17.68 -9.20
C LYS A 79 7.28 18.95 -8.39
N MET A 80 8.01 19.10 -7.31
CA MET A 80 7.98 20.26 -6.41
C MET A 80 9.39 20.86 -6.34
N ASN A 81 9.64 21.95 -7.07
CA ASN A 81 10.98 22.51 -7.28
C ASN A 81 11.92 21.47 -7.89
N ASP A 82 12.96 21.07 -7.17
CA ASP A 82 13.97 20.10 -7.62
C ASP A 82 13.71 18.67 -7.09
N GLU A 83 12.69 18.48 -6.27
CA GLU A 83 12.33 17.21 -5.67
C GLU A 83 10.97 16.69 -6.14
N TYR A 84 10.70 15.42 -5.89
CA TYR A 84 9.38 14.84 -6.09
C TYR A 84 8.59 14.76 -4.78
N ALA A 85 7.26 14.81 -4.92
CA ALA A 85 6.31 14.45 -3.88
C ALA A 85 5.37 13.38 -4.43
N TYR A 86 5.03 12.39 -3.63
CA TYR A 86 4.02 11.40 -3.97
C TYR A 86 2.63 11.94 -3.61
N ILE A 87 1.68 11.82 -4.53
CA ILE A 87 0.29 12.18 -4.30
C ILE A 87 -0.61 10.98 -4.50
N THR A 88 -1.59 10.82 -3.61
CA THR A 88 -2.61 9.77 -3.73
C THR A 88 -4.00 10.32 -3.48
N LYS A 89 -4.99 9.76 -4.21
CA LYS A 89 -6.39 10.11 -4.02
C LYS A 89 -6.94 9.40 -2.78
N ARG A 90 -7.66 10.12 -1.94
CA ARG A 90 -8.42 9.54 -0.82
C ARG A 90 -9.58 8.72 -1.39
N ILE A 91 -9.78 7.53 -0.83
CA ILE A 91 -10.83 6.60 -1.25
C ILE A 91 -12.00 6.53 -0.26
N ASP A 92 -11.83 7.12 0.92
CA ASP A 92 -12.87 7.25 1.95
C ASP A 92 -13.90 8.34 1.63
N ARG A 93 -13.75 9.03 0.49
CA ARG A 93 -14.64 10.09 0.03
C ARG A 93 -14.64 10.26 -1.48
N GLU A 94 -15.76 10.75 -1.99
CA GLU A 94 -15.89 11.29 -3.33
C GLU A 94 -16.32 12.74 -3.24
N ILE A 95 -15.54 13.62 -3.85
CA ILE A 95 -15.80 15.06 -3.88
C ILE A 95 -16.23 15.43 -5.28
N SER A 96 -17.43 16.03 -5.39
CA SER A 96 -17.96 16.62 -6.60
C SER A 96 -18.33 18.09 -6.35
N GLU A 97 -18.64 18.84 -7.40
CA GLU A 97 -19.09 20.24 -7.29
C GLU A 97 -20.39 20.36 -6.46
N LYS A 98 -21.20 19.31 -6.40
CA LYS A 98 -22.53 19.34 -5.77
C LYS A 98 -22.55 18.77 -4.35
N GLU A 99 -21.73 17.77 -4.10
CA GLU A 99 -21.74 17.05 -2.82
C GLU A 99 -20.42 16.36 -2.52
N THR A 100 -20.16 16.10 -1.26
CA THR A 100 -19.11 15.21 -0.79
C THR A 100 -19.74 13.98 -0.18
N LYS A 101 -19.50 12.81 -0.78
CA LYS A 101 -19.89 11.51 -0.24
C LYS A 101 -18.77 10.97 0.65
N LEU A 102 -19.12 10.56 1.85
CA LEU A 102 -18.20 9.93 2.80
C LEU A 102 -18.53 8.44 2.92
N TYR A 103 -17.50 7.61 2.87
CA TYR A 103 -17.59 6.15 3.01
C TYR A 103 -16.98 5.76 4.36
N ALA A 104 -17.69 4.97 5.14
CA ALA A 104 -17.11 4.39 6.34
C ALA A 104 -15.92 3.50 5.96
N MET A 105 -14.80 3.67 6.69
CA MET A 105 -13.56 2.93 6.43
C MET A 105 -12.82 2.71 7.75
N GLU A 106 -12.45 1.46 8.02
CA GLU A 106 -11.69 1.09 9.20
C GLU A 106 -10.51 0.20 8.83
N ASP A 107 -9.35 0.50 9.41
CA ASP A 107 -8.16 -0.34 9.22
C ASP A 107 -8.22 -1.62 10.08
N PHE A 108 -7.40 -2.62 9.72
CA PHE A 108 -7.40 -3.92 10.41
C PHE A 108 -6.84 -3.82 11.84
N CYS A 109 -6.11 -2.78 12.18
CA CYS A 109 -5.71 -2.50 13.56
C CYS A 109 -6.94 -2.13 14.39
N GLN A 110 -7.80 -1.24 13.91
CA GLN A 110 -9.08 -0.87 14.52
C GLN A 110 -10.03 -2.07 14.61
N LEU A 111 -10.21 -2.81 13.50
CA LEU A 111 -11.06 -4.01 13.46
C LEU A 111 -10.55 -5.15 14.36
N SER A 112 -9.28 -5.09 14.78
CA SER A 112 -8.67 -6.01 15.74
C SER A 112 -8.69 -5.47 17.18
N TYR A 113 -9.32 -4.32 17.43
CA TYR A 113 -9.33 -3.63 18.73
C TYR A 113 -7.92 -3.36 19.27
N ARG A 114 -6.99 -2.97 18.37
CA ARG A 114 -5.59 -2.69 18.70
C ARG A 114 -5.28 -1.20 18.57
N LEU A 115 -4.37 -0.74 19.42
CA LEU A 115 -3.83 0.61 19.33
C LEU A 115 -2.78 0.69 18.21
N THR A 116 -2.50 1.91 17.73
CA THR A 116 -1.51 2.15 16.66
C THR A 116 -0.14 1.56 16.95
N GLN A 117 0.30 1.57 18.21
CA GLN A 117 1.58 0.97 18.64
C GLN A 117 1.65 -0.55 18.43
N ASP A 118 0.50 -1.21 18.30
CA ASP A 118 0.38 -2.66 18.09
C ASP A 118 0.19 -3.04 16.62
N LYS A 119 0.37 -2.10 15.67
CA LYS A 119 0.12 -2.30 14.25
C LYS A 119 0.90 -3.46 13.63
N TYR A 120 2.07 -3.81 14.18
CA TYR A 120 2.91 -4.94 13.76
C TYR A 120 2.63 -6.26 14.48
N LYS A 121 1.75 -6.26 15.49
CA LYS A 121 1.37 -7.46 16.22
C LYS A 121 0.20 -8.14 15.53
N GLY A 122 0.46 -9.20 14.77
CA GLY A 122 -0.58 -9.93 14.07
C GLY A 122 -0.03 -10.88 13.02
N SER A 123 -0.93 -11.45 12.24
CA SER A 123 -0.58 -12.33 11.13
C SER A 123 -1.50 -12.08 9.93
N TYR A 124 -1.06 -12.48 8.74
CA TYR A 124 -1.91 -12.39 7.54
C TYR A 124 -3.09 -13.36 7.59
N GLU A 125 -2.97 -14.47 8.33
CA GLU A 125 -4.10 -15.36 8.64
C GLU A 125 -5.16 -14.63 9.47
N GLN A 126 -4.76 -13.75 10.41
CA GLN A 126 -5.69 -12.88 11.13
C GLN A 126 -6.37 -11.89 10.18
N CYS A 127 -5.65 -11.28 9.26
CA CYS A 127 -6.23 -10.43 8.22
C CYS A 127 -7.28 -11.18 7.41
N GLY A 128 -7.02 -12.44 7.05
CA GLY A 128 -7.98 -13.31 6.38
C GLY A 128 -9.24 -13.56 7.21
N ARG A 129 -9.11 -13.73 8.53
CA ARG A 129 -10.28 -13.89 9.43
C ARG A 129 -11.13 -12.62 9.53
N ILE A 130 -10.49 -11.43 9.53
CA ILE A 130 -11.20 -10.14 9.50
C ILE A 130 -12.03 -10.03 8.23
N ILE A 131 -11.45 -10.33 7.08
CA ILE A 131 -12.16 -10.32 5.78
C ILE A 131 -13.34 -11.29 5.81
N LYS A 132 -13.13 -12.53 6.24
CA LYS A 132 -14.20 -13.53 6.35
C LYS A 132 -15.38 -13.06 7.22
N LYS A 133 -15.08 -12.29 8.26
CA LYS A 133 -16.09 -11.82 9.23
C LYS A 133 -16.88 -10.61 8.74
N TYR A 134 -16.23 -9.69 8.05
CA TYR A 134 -16.79 -8.36 7.82
C TYR A 134 -16.98 -7.99 6.35
N SER A 135 -16.35 -8.69 5.41
CA SER A 135 -16.51 -8.39 3.98
C SER A 135 -17.80 -8.93 3.40
N ALA A 136 -18.43 -8.15 2.51
CA ALA A 136 -19.57 -8.58 1.71
C ALA A 136 -19.15 -9.52 0.56
N THR A 137 -17.87 -9.51 0.14
CA THR A 137 -17.31 -10.31 -0.96
C THR A 137 -16.04 -11.06 -0.54
N PRO A 138 -16.12 -11.91 0.53
CA PRO A 138 -14.92 -12.46 1.16
C PRO A 138 -14.03 -13.27 0.21
N GLY A 139 -14.59 -13.97 -0.78
CA GLY A 139 -13.80 -14.76 -1.74
C GLY A 139 -12.89 -13.90 -2.62
N LEU A 140 -13.37 -12.76 -3.10
CA LEU A 140 -12.58 -11.81 -3.88
C LEU A 140 -11.54 -11.12 -3.01
N ASP A 141 -11.96 -10.64 -1.85
CA ASP A 141 -11.09 -9.90 -0.94
C ASP A 141 -9.96 -10.76 -0.34
N LEU A 142 -10.22 -12.05 -0.09
CA LEU A 142 -9.19 -12.99 0.34
C LEU A 142 -8.17 -13.26 -0.77
N SER A 143 -8.62 -13.36 -2.01
CA SER A 143 -7.72 -13.50 -3.17
C SER A 143 -6.85 -12.25 -3.34
N GLU A 144 -7.45 -11.07 -3.18
CA GLU A 144 -6.74 -9.79 -3.22
C GLU A 144 -5.75 -9.67 -2.05
N LEU A 145 -6.14 -10.02 -0.82
CA LEU A 145 -5.23 -10.09 0.33
C LEU A 145 -4.03 -10.99 0.04
N PHE A 146 -4.27 -12.21 -0.45
CA PHE A 146 -3.21 -13.15 -0.78
C PHE A 146 -2.24 -12.57 -1.79
N LEU A 147 -2.76 -11.95 -2.86
CA LEU A 147 -1.94 -11.33 -3.90
C LEU A 147 -1.11 -10.17 -3.35
N ARG A 148 -1.67 -9.33 -2.45
CA ARG A 148 -0.93 -8.26 -1.77
C ARG A 148 0.21 -8.79 -0.90
N VAL A 149 -0.01 -9.90 -0.19
CA VAL A 149 1.04 -10.52 0.64
C VAL A 149 2.15 -11.09 -0.25
N VAL A 150 1.82 -11.76 -1.36
CA VAL A 150 2.79 -12.22 -2.35
C VAL A 150 3.55 -11.05 -2.96
N GLY A 151 2.86 -10.00 -3.39
CA GLY A 151 3.46 -8.79 -3.97
C GLY A 151 4.37 -8.08 -2.98
N SER A 152 3.93 -7.90 -1.72
CA SER A 152 4.75 -7.30 -0.66
C SER A 152 6.04 -8.09 -0.43
N PHE A 153 5.96 -9.42 -0.41
CA PHE A 153 7.16 -10.27 -0.32
C PHE A 153 8.09 -10.06 -1.51
N VAL A 154 7.56 -10.05 -2.73
CA VAL A 154 8.36 -9.93 -3.96
C VAL A 154 9.07 -8.59 -4.04
N MET A 155 8.38 -7.49 -3.73
CA MET A 155 8.97 -6.14 -3.79
C MET A 155 9.75 -5.73 -2.54
N GLY A 156 9.78 -6.57 -1.48
CA GLY A 156 10.48 -6.26 -0.23
C GLY A 156 9.75 -5.25 0.65
N ASN A 157 8.43 -5.24 0.62
CA ASN A 157 7.62 -4.39 1.49
C ASN A 157 7.44 -5.05 2.87
N SER A 158 8.36 -4.79 3.77
CA SER A 158 8.31 -5.25 5.17
C SER A 158 7.50 -4.32 6.10
N ASP A 159 6.79 -3.32 5.55
CA ASP A 159 5.93 -2.40 6.32
C ASP A 159 4.42 -2.58 6.04
N MET A 160 4.00 -3.65 5.35
CA MET A 160 2.60 -3.94 5.09
C MET A 160 1.89 -4.49 6.34
N HIS A 161 1.69 -3.61 7.32
CA HIS A 161 1.14 -3.91 8.65
C HIS A 161 -0.40 -3.75 8.70
N LEU A 162 -1.02 -3.99 9.87
CA LEU A 162 -2.48 -3.99 10.04
C LEU A 162 -3.16 -2.67 9.59
N LYS A 163 -2.49 -1.53 9.70
CA LYS A 163 -3.06 -0.23 9.28
C LYS A 163 -3.03 0.00 7.77
N ASN A 164 -2.29 -0.81 7.02
CA ASN A 164 -2.20 -0.73 5.56
C ASN A 164 -3.24 -1.63 4.86
N PHE A 165 -4.13 -2.25 5.65
CA PHE A 165 -5.32 -2.93 5.17
C PHE A 165 -6.54 -2.29 5.79
N SER A 166 -7.56 -1.99 4.99
CA SER A 166 -8.82 -1.43 5.48
C SER A 166 -10.00 -2.09 4.80
N LEU A 167 -11.12 -2.17 5.50
CA LEU A 167 -12.42 -2.38 4.90
C LEU A 167 -13.09 -1.04 4.67
N LYS A 168 -13.63 -0.84 3.48
CA LYS A 168 -14.34 0.36 3.06
C LYS A 168 -15.76 0.01 2.63
N GLU A 169 -16.70 0.85 2.99
CA GLU A 169 -18.08 0.76 2.50
C GLU A 169 -18.14 0.82 0.97
N THR A 170 -19.02 0.02 0.37
CA THR A 170 -19.24 0.00 -1.09
C THR A 170 -20.03 1.22 -1.54
N GLU A 171 -21.03 1.61 -0.75
CA GLU A 171 -21.88 2.78 -0.93
C GLU A 171 -22.09 3.47 0.42
N PRO A 172 -22.16 4.80 0.50
CA PRO A 172 -22.37 5.51 1.76
C PRO A 172 -23.61 5.01 2.50
N GLY A 173 -23.44 4.59 3.75
CA GLY A 173 -24.53 4.09 4.61
C GLY A 173 -25.03 2.68 4.29
N SER A 174 -24.42 1.97 3.32
CA SER A 174 -24.84 0.62 2.93
C SER A 174 -24.55 -0.43 3.98
N ARG A 175 -23.55 -0.20 4.84
CA ARG A 175 -22.98 -1.18 5.77
C ARG A 175 -22.43 -2.45 5.10
N ASN A 176 -22.26 -2.42 3.77
CA ASN A 176 -21.57 -3.45 3.01
C ASN A 176 -20.13 -3.03 2.82
N PHE A 177 -19.20 -3.83 3.33
CA PHE A 177 -17.77 -3.52 3.32
C PHE A 177 -17.02 -4.45 2.38
N GLN A 178 -15.96 -3.93 1.77
CA GLN A 178 -15.02 -4.67 0.93
C GLN A 178 -13.60 -4.26 1.29
N LEU A 179 -12.63 -5.11 0.99
CA LEU A 179 -11.22 -4.75 1.11
C LEU A 179 -10.94 -3.53 0.24
N SER A 180 -10.43 -2.47 0.85
CA SER A 180 -10.08 -1.25 0.13
C SER A 180 -9.00 -1.52 -0.91
N LYS A 181 -8.85 -0.64 -1.89
CA LYS A 181 -7.68 -0.62 -2.76
C LYS A 181 -6.40 -0.48 -1.93
N ALA A 182 -5.29 -1.05 -2.42
CA ALA A 182 -3.98 -0.98 -1.75
C ALA A 182 -3.42 0.44 -1.78
N TYR A 183 -2.76 0.82 -0.72
CA TYR A 183 -2.09 2.11 -0.52
C TYR A 183 -0.87 1.92 0.38
N ASP A 184 0.03 2.89 0.42
CA ASP A 184 1.16 2.94 1.34
C ASP A 184 2.11 1.73 1.16
N MET A 185 2.50 1.45 -0.08
CA MET A 185 3.41 0.34 -0.41
C MET A 185 4.80 0.89 -0.69
N LEU A 186 5.82 0.30 -0.06
CA LEU A 186 7.22 0.71 -0.14
C LEU A 186 8.15 -0.50 -0.17
N PRO A 187 9.25 -0.49 -0.93
CA PRO A 187 10.25 -1.55 -0.93
C PRO A 187 11.22 -1.37 0.26
N VAL A 188 10.69 -1.52 1.49
CA VAL A 188 11.39 -1.19 2.74
C VAL A 188 12.73 -1.92 2.86
N ASN A 189 12.84 -3.17 2.43
CA ASN A 189 14.10 -3.92 2.46
C ASN A 189 15.20 -3.33 1.55
N VAL A 190 14.85 -2.43 0.61
CA VAL A 190 15.83 -1.67 -0.19
C VAL A 190 16.15 -0.35 0.49
N ILE A 191 15.14 0.35 1.02
CA ILE A 191 15.30 1.64 1.70
C ILE A 191 16.06 1.49 3.02
N MET A 192 15.81 0.40 3.76
CA MET A 192 16.38 0.05 5.05
C MET A 192 16.98 -1.36 5.00
N PRO A 193 18.19 -1.54 4.44
CA PRO A 193 18.81 -2.87 4.28
C PRO A 193 19.10 -3.59 5.59
N GLU A 194 19.15 -2.87 6.71
CA GLU A 194 19.28 -3.40 8.07
C GLU A 194 18.01 -4.14 8.54
N ASP A 195 16.81 -3.82 8.00
CA ASP A 195 15.60 -4.59 8.27
C ASP A 195 15.70 -5.98 7.64
N LYS A 196 15.78 -7.00 8.50
CA LYS A 196 15.88 -8.40 8.07
C LYS A 196 14.51 -9.11 8.00
N GLU A 197 13.43 -8.43 8.37
CA GLU A 197 12.09 -8.97 8.21
C GLU A 197 11.68 -8.93 6.73
N GLN A 198 11.09 -10.02 6.25
CA GLN A 198 10.65 -10.12 4.86
C GLN A 198 9.20 -9.67 4.67
N LEU A 199 8.45 -9.63 5.77
CA LEU A 199 7.05 -9.20 5.85
C LEU A 199 6.80 -8.53 7.20
N ALA A 200 5.89 -7.55 7.23
CA ALA A 200 5.50 -6.80 8.43
C ALA A 200 4.78 -7.64 9.48
N LEU A 201 3.89 -8.50 9.05
CA LEU A 201 3.12 -9.43 9.89
C LEU A 201 3.64 -10.85 9.68
N THR A 202 3.34 -11.72 10.63
CA THR A 202 3.71 -13.12 10.47
C THR A 202 2.87 -13.82 9.40
N ILE A 203 3.52 -14.74 8.68
CA ILE A 203 2.90 -15.74 7.83
C ILE A 203 3.33 -17.11 8.33
N ASN A 204 2.39 -17.97 8.71
CA ASN A 204 2.69 -19.23 9.36
C ASN A 204 3.67 -19.07 10.55
N GLY A 205 3.46 -18.04 11.36
CA GLY A 205 4.28 -17.71 12.53
C GLY A 205 5.65 -17.09 12.23
N LYS A 206 5.99 -16.81 10.97
CA LYS A 206 7.31 -16.31 10.56
C LYS A 206 7.22 -14.93 9.92
N LYS A 207 8.27 -14.14 10.10
CA LYS A 207 8.54 -12.90 9.34
C LYS A 207 9.84 -12.99 8.53
N ARG A 208 10.65 -14.03 8.77
CA ARG A 208 11.95 -14.30 8.12
C ARG A 208 12.00 -15.73 7.62
N ASN A 209 12.92 -16.02 6.69
CA ASN A 209 13.07 -17.35 6.09
C ASN A 209 11.72 -17.87 5.53
N ILE A 210 11.04 -16.98 4.82
CA ILE A 210 9.76 -17.27 4.19
C ILE A 210 10.04 -17.93 2.84
N HIS A 211 9.34 -19.04 2.60
CA HIS A 211 9.39 -19.82 1.38
C HIS A 211 7.98 -20.03 0.83
N LYS A 212 7.88 -20.60 -0.35
CA LYS A 212 6.62 -20.89 -1.05
C LYS A 212 5.60 -21.65 -0.17
N LYS A 213 6.07 -22.52 0.72
CA LYS A 213 5.20 -23.29 1.62
C LYS A 213 4.39 -22.42 2.59
N GLU A 214 4.95 -21.31 3.06
CA GLU A 214 4.24 -20.40 3.97
C GLU A 214 3.04 -19.76 3.26
N PHE A 215 3.18 -19.44 1.98
CA PHE A 215 2.06 -18.93 1.16
C PHE A 215 0.99 -20.00 0.91
N ARG A 216 1.36 -21.26 0.74
CA ARG A 216 0.38 -22.35 0.62
C ARG A 216 -0.45 -22.49 1.90
N ILE A 217 0.19 -22.42 3.07
CA ILE A 217 -0.49 -22.47 4.38
C ILE A 217 -1.41 -21.26 4.57
N LEU A 218 -0.96 -20.05 4.17
CA LEU A 218 -1.82 -18.87 4.18
C LEU A 218 -3.05 -19.06 3.28
N ALA A 219 -2.86 -19.57 2.07
CA ALA A 219 -3.97 -19.84 1.14
C ALA A 219 -5.00 -20.80 1.76
N GLU A 220 -4.55 -21.91 2.35
CA GLU A 220 -5.41 -22.87 3.06
C GLU A 220 -6.18 -22.19 4.19
N SER A 221 -5.50 -21.40 5.05
CA SER A 221 -6.14 -20.69 6.15
C SER A 221 -7.18 -19.67 5.68
N CYS A 222 -6.96 -19.07 4.52
CA CYS A 222 -7.90 -18.18 3.85
C CYS A 222 -9.02 -18.92 3.10
N GLY A 223 -8.93 -20.24 2.92
CA GLY A 223 -9.88 -21.02 2.14
C GLY A 223 -9.72 -20.82 0.62
N ILE A 224 -8.54 -20.41 0.19
CA ILE A 224 -8.19 -20.29 -1.23
C ILE A 224 -7.72 -21.67 -1.72
N PRO A 225 -8.29 -22.21 -2.80
CA PRO A 225 -7.82 -23.49 -3.37
C PRO A 225 -6.34 -23.42 -3.72
N LEU A 226 -5.55 -24.42 -3.34
CA LEU A 226 -4.10 -24.46 -3.56
C LEU A 226 -3.73 -24.23 -5.03
N ASN A 227 -4.47 -24.84 -5.98
CA ASN A 227 -4.25 -24.63 -7.40
C ASN A 227 -4.44 -23.15 -7.83
N SER A 228 -5.32 -22.41 -7.15
CA SER A 228 -5.52 -20.98 -7.41
C SER A 228 -4.36 -20.16 -6.84
N ALA A 229 -3.94 -20.45 -5.62
CA ALA A 229 -2.78 -19.81 -5.00
C ALA A 229 -1.50 -20.03 -5.82
N GLU A 230 -1.26 -21.27 -6.28
CA GLU A 230 -0.11 -21.60 -7.15
C GLU A 230 -0.15 -20.83 -8.47
N ARG A 231 -1.33 -20.71 -9.10
CA ARG A 231 -1.49 -19.91 -10.34
C ARG A 231 -1.22 -18.43 -10.08
N MET A 232 -1.64 -17.88 -8.94
CA MET A 232 -1.39 -16.48 -8.59
C MET A 232 0.11 -16.23 -8.38
N MET A 233 0.80 -17.08 -7.61
CA MET A 233 2.25 -16.98 -7.43
C MET A 233 2.99 -17.13 -8.76
N LYS A 234 2.67 -18.14 -9.56
CA LYS A 234 3.27 -18.36 -10.89
C LYS A 234 3.04 -17.18 -11.84
N LYS A 235 1.85 -16.56 -11.79
CA LYS A 235 1.56 -15.35 -12.58
C LYS A 235 2.48 -14.22 -12.16
N VAL A 236 2.63 -13.93 -10.86
CA VAL A 236 3.55 -12.89 -10.38
C VAL A 236 4.98 -13.17 -10.84
N CYS A 237 5.48 -14.41 -10.69
CA CYS A 237 6.82 -14.78 -11.16
C CYS A 237 7.00 -14.57 -12.66
N SER A 238 5.97 -14.86 -13.47
CA SER A 238 6.02 -14.70 -14.94
C SER A 238 6.08 -13.23 -15.39
N LEU A 239 5.77 -12.28 -14.51
CA LEU A 239 5.82 -10.85 -14.81
C LEU A 239 7.21 -10.22 -14.62
N LYS A 240 8.23 -11.01 -14.27
CA LYS A 240 9.60 -10.53 -13.97
C LYS A 240 10.09 -9.49 -14.98
N ALA A 241 10.00 -9.78 -16.29
CA ALA A 241 10.46 -8.86 -17.33
C ALA A 241 9.71 -7.50 -17.29
N LYS A 242 8.38 -7.52 -17.07
CA LYS A 242 7.59 -6.28 -16.95
C LYS A 242 7.94 -5.48 -15.71
N LEU A 243 8.19 -6.16 -14.58
CA LEU A 243 8.63 -5.50 -13.34
C LEU A 243 9.98 -4.82 -13.55
N PHE A 244 10.93 -5.47 -14.23
CA PHE A 244 12.23 -4.89 -14.56
C PHE A 244 12.12 -3.69 -15.51
N THR A 245 11.28 -3.77 -16.55
CA THR A 245 11.00 -2.60 -17.40
C THR A 245 10.49 -1.42 -16.58
N GLN A 246 9.55 -1.63 -15.66
CA GLN A 246 9.02 -0.56 -14.81
C GLN A 246 10.08 0.03 -13.85
N ILE A 247 10.99 -0.81 -13.34
CA ILE A 247 12.12 -0.35 -12.53
C ILE A 247 13.03 0.57 -13.35
N GLU A 248 13.37 0.19 -14.58
CA GLU A 248 14.19 1.03 -15.48
C GLU A 248 13.53 2.35 -15.82
N GLU A 249 12.21 2.37 -16.00
CA GLU A 249 11.42 3.58 -16.27
C GLU A 249 11.21 4.47 -15.04
N SER A 250 11.58 4.03 -13.83
CA SER A 250 11.39 4.81 -12.61
C SER A 250 12.37 5.97 -12.50
N TYR A 251 12.07 6.89 -11.57
CA TYR A 251 12.91 8.06 -11.27
C TYR A 251 14.02 7.79 -10.25
N LEU A 252 14.23 6.53 -9.89
CA LEU A 252 15.30 6.10 -8.97
C LEU A 252 16.68 6.19 -9.61
N SER A 253 17.73 6.26 -8.80
CA SER A 253 19.12 6.19 -9.27
C SER A 253 19.44 4.80 -9.83
N ALA A 254 20.51 4.70 -10.65
CA ALA A 254 20.96 3.42 -11.20
C ALA A 254 21.25 2.39 -10.11
N GLU A 255 21.87 2.80 -9.01
CA GLU A 255 22.19 1.94 -7.86
C GLU A 255 20.89 1.41 -7.20
N GLN A 256 19.90 2.28 -6.96
CA GLN A 256 18.62 1.88 -6.37
C GLN A 256 17.82 0.94 -7.27
N LYS A 257 17.88 1.15 -8.60
CA LYS A 257 17.27 0.25 -9.59
C LYS A 257 17.91 -1.14 -9.56
N GLU A 258 19.23 -1.21 -9.48
CA GLU A 258 19.95 -2.47 -9.34
C GLU A 258 19.57 -3.20 -8.06
N GLN A 259 19.58 -2.51 -6.91
CA GLN A 259 19.22 -3.07 -5.60
C GLN A 259 17.81 -3.67 -5.58
N ILE A 260 16.81 -2.94 -6.09
CA ILE A 260 15.42 -3.45 -6.14
C ILE A 260 15.29 -4.59 -7.13
N GLY A 261 15.95 -4.53 -8.28
CA GLY A 261 15.97 -5.59 -9.28
C GLY A 261 16.55 -6.90 -8.73
N GLU A 262 17.70 -6.83 -8.03
CA GLU A 262 18.28 -7.98 -7.36
C GLU A 262 17.37 -8.58 -6.29
N LEU A 263 16.75 -7.72 -5.46
CA LEU A 263 15.82 -8.16 -4.43
C LEU A 263 14.66 -8.93 -5.06
N ILE A 264 14.00 -8.34 -6.05
CA ILE A 264 12.84 -8.95 -6.75
C ILE A 264 13.25 -10.27 -7.40
N SER A 265 14.43 -10.33 -8.04
CA SER A 265 14.92 -11.58 -8.63
C SER A 265 15.06 -12.68 -7.59
N LYS A 266 15.74 -12.41 -6.48
CA LYS A 266 15.92 -13.36 -5.36
C LYS A 266 14.58 -13.82 -4.77
N ARG A 267 13.59 -12.93 -4.66
CA ARG A 267 12.27 -13.26 -4.11
C ARG A 267 11.43 -14.09 -5.08
N ILE A 268 11.50 -13.81 -6.38
CA ILE A 268 10.84 -14.61 -7.43
C ILE A 268 11.42 -16.04 -7.44
N ASP A 269 12.73 -16.19 -7.33
CA ASP A 269 13.38 -17.51 -7.31
C ASP A 269 12.90 -18.39 -6.12
N ILE A 270 12.58 -17.77 -4.98
CA ILE A 270 12.01 -18.46 -3.81
C ILE A 270 10.57 -18.97 -4.09
N LEU A 271 9.79 -18.23 -4.89
CA LEU A 271 8.39 -18.56 -5.20
C LEU A 271 8.21 -19.48 -6.42
N SER A 272 9.21 -19.62 -7.23
CA SER A 272 9.19 -20.39 -8.51
C SER A 272 9.09 -21.90 -8.34
#